data_fed7c9f48784ac5626dedc8ef6273e24
#
_entry.id   fed7c9f48784ac5626dedc8ef6273e24
#
_cell.length_a   1.000
_cell.length_b   1.000
_cell.length_c   1.000
_cell.angle_alpha   90.00
_cell.angle_beta   90.00
_cell.angle_gamma   90.00
#
_symmetry.space_group_name_H-M   'P 1'
#
loop_
_entity.id
_entity.type
_entity.pdbx_description
1 polymer ?
#
loop_
_entity_poly.entity_id
_entity_poly.type
_entity_poly.pdbx_seq_one_letter_code
_entity_poly.pdbx_strand_id
1 'polypeptide(L)'
;MNRPLQSHLMPVALVTGANRGLGLEMVRQLLARDYTVHATHRTSPGGLVDIDHEQLHLHQLDVRDGVAIAEMATSISPTLDVLINNAGIADGRWPSVSAIDFEVAGEVLEVNAIAPVRITQAALPLLAKRGGTVVMITSLMGSIADCMSGRSYAYRASKTALNMFTVAMKNELRELGISVMLVHPGWVETDMGGPNAPIQAEESVTGIMARIEEQTLDMTGRFVDYAGTALPW
;
A
#
# COMPACT_ATOMS: atom_id res chain seq x y z
N MET A 1 42.48 -3.11 13.69
CA MET A 1 41.82 -3.70 12.52
C MET A 1 40.61 -2.86 12.23
N ASN A 2 40.65 -2.02 11.18
CA ASN A 2 39.55 -1.16 10.77
C ASN A 2 38.45 -2.04 10.18
N ARG A 3 37.27 -2.06 10.79
CA ARG A 3 36.05 -2.52 10.12
C ARG A 3 35.85 -1.65 8.88
N PRO A 4 35.68 -2.24 7.68
CA PRO A 4 35.32 -1.44 6.52
C PRO A 4 33.97 -0.75 6.82
N LEU A 5 33.91 0.55 6.52
CA LEU A 5 32.65 1.31 6.45
C LEU A 5 31.71 0.54 5.51
N GLN A 6 30.76 -0.17 6.08
CA GLN A 6 29.59 -0.64 5.30
C GLN A 6 28.96 0.64 4.75
N SER A 7 29.04 0.80 3.44
CA SER A 7 28.23 1.79 2.74
C SER A 7 26.78 1.52 3.14
N HIS A 8 26.18 2.35 4.01
CA HIS A 8 24.77 2.33 4.27
C HIS A 8 24.08 2.77 2.98
N LEU A 9 23.78 1.81 2.12
CA LEU A 9 22.88 2.05 0.99
C LEU A 9 21.55 2.49 1.60
N MET A 10 21.06 3.66 1.19
CA MET A 10 19.76 4.17 1.63
C MET A 10 18.69 3.13 1.32
N PRO A 11 17.74 2.92 2.21
CA PRO A 11 16.64 2.00 1.95
C PRO A 11 15.75 2.53 0.81
N VAL A 12 15.19 1.61 0.03
CA VAL A 12 14.37 1.92 -1.14
C VAL A 12 12.92 1.57 -0.88
N ALA A 13 12.00 2.50 -1.14
CA ALA A 13 10.57 2.30 -1.02
C ALA A 13 9.85 2.54 -2.35
N LEU A 14 8.81 1.75 -2.62
CA LEU A 14 7.85 1.97 -3.69
C LEU A 14 6.47 2.24 -3.09
N VAL A 15 5.86 3.38 -3.45
CA VAL A 15 4.51 3.76 -3.00
C VAL A 15 3.59 3.90 -4.21
N THR A 16 2.52 3.12 -4.25
CA THR A 16 1.53 3.22 -5.33
C THR A 16 0.43 4.23 -5.00
N GLY A 17 -0.04 5.00 -6.02
CA GLY A 17 -1.10 6.00 -5.82
C GLY A 17 -0.67 7.14 -4.89
N ALA A 18 0.54 7.66 -5.13
CA ALA A 18 1.24 8.57 -4.23
C ALA A 18 0.94 10.07 -4.45
N ASN A 19 0.14 10.42 -5.45
CA ASN A 19 -0.04 11.81 -5.88
C ASN A 19 -0.90 12.69 -4.96
N ARG A 20 -1.56 12.11 -3.95
CA ARG A 20 -2.43 12.79 -2.98
C ARG A 20 -2.69 11.95 -1.74
N GLY A 21 -3.35 12.55 -0.74
CA GLY A 21 -3.83 11.88 0.47
C GLY A 21 -2.74 11.11 1.21
N LEU A 22 -3.06 9.90 1.66
CA LEU A 22 -2.14 9.04 2.41
C LEU A 22 -0.85 8.74 1.63
N GLY A 23 -0.96 8.45 0.33
CA GLY A 23 0.21 8.11 -0.48
C GLY A 23 1.21 9.26 -0.59
N LEU A 24 0.74 10.50 -0.74
CA LEU A 24 1.59 11.69 -0.76
C LEU A 24 2.28 11.90 0.59
N GLU A 25 1.54 11.73 1.67
CA GLU A 25 2.10 11.86 3.01
C GLU A 25 3.12 10.74 3.32
N MET A 26 2.88 9.50 2.84
CA MET A 26 3.86 8.40 2.93
C MET A 26 5.17 8.76 2.23
N VAL A 27 5.10 9.37 1.04
CA VAL A 27 6.29 9.83 0.32
C VAL A 27 7.07 10.85 1.16
N ARG A 28 6.39 11.87 1.71
CA ARG A 28 7.03 12.88 2.56
C ARG A 28 7.73 12.28 3.76
N GLN A 29 7.06 11.39 4.47
CA GLN A 29 7.61 10.78 5.67
C GLN A 29 8.72 9.75 5.38
N LEU A 30 8.69 9.07 4.23
CA LEU A 30 9.78 8.19 3.80
C LEU A 30 11.03 9.00 3.42
N LEU A 31 10.88 10.08 2.65
CA LEU A 31 11.99 10.97 2.32
C LEU A 31 12.63 11.58 3.58
N ALA A 32 11.82 12.00 4.55
CA ALA A 32 12.30 12.49 5.84
C ALA A 32 13.04 11.44 6.70
N ARG A 33 12.96 10.16 6.31
CA ARG A 33 13.67 9.02 6.91
C ARG A 33 14.81 8.49 6.03
N ASP A 34 15.29 9.31 5.12
CA ASP A 34 16.41 9.01 4.20
C ASP A 34 16.16 7.81 3.27
N TYR A 35 14.89 7.54 2.88
CA TYR A 35 14.58 6.56 1.84
C TYR A 35 14.77 7.16 0.45
N THR A 36 15.25 6.33 -0.48
CA THR A 36 14.98 6.56 -1.91
C THR A 36 13.56 6.12 -2.20
N VAL A 37 12.73 7.01 -2.73
CA VAL A 37 11.29 6.77 -2.89
C VAL A 37 10.91 6.76 -4.36
N HIS A 38 10.38 5.62 -4.82
CA HIS A 38 9.67 5.50 -6.09
C HIS A 38 8.18 5.72 -5.84
N ALA A 39 7.60 6.76 -6.44
CA ALA A 39 6.22 7.18 -6.22
C ALA A 39 5.42 7.06 -7.51
N THR A 40 4.28 6.36 -7.51
CA THR A 40 3.46 6.24 -8.71
C THR A 40 2.24 7.14 -8.68
N HIS A 41 1.85 7.61 -9.87
CA HIS A 41 0.60 8.33 -10.12
C HIS A 41 -0.02 7.87 -11.44
N ARG A 42 -1.36 7.88 -11.56
CA ARG A 42 -2.03 7.40 -12.78
C ARG A 42 -1.99 8.41 -13.92
N THR A 43 -2.48 9.63 -13.68
CA THR A 43 -2.62 10.68 -14.71
C THR A 43 -1.81 11.92 -14.36
N SER A 44 -2.04 12.53 -13.22
CA SER A 44 -1.34 13.72 -12.75
C SER A 44 -0.48 13.41 -11.54
N PRO A 45 0.74 13.94 -11.46
CA PRO A 45 1.58 13.77 -10.28
C PRO A 45 1.04 14.48 -9.04
N GLY A 46 0.03 15.38 -9.17
CA GLY A 46 -0.59 16.06 -8.04
C GLY A 46 0.42 16.75 -7.14
N GLY A 47 0.29 16.60 -5.82
CA GLY A 47 1.19 17.22 -4.84
C GLY A 47 2.63 16.70 -4.84
N LEU A 48 2.95 15.69 -5.65
CA LEU A 48 4.34 15.23 -5.81
C LEU A 48 5.23 16.26 -6.53
N VAL A 49 4.65 17.15 -7.37
CA VAL A 49 5.41 18.21 -8.06
C VAL A 49 5.97 19.26 -7.10
N ASP A 50 5.39 19.38 -5.92
CA ASP A 50 5.79 20.34 -4.90
C ASP A 50 6.93 19.81 -4.00
N ILE A 51 7.36 18.56 -4.21
CA ILE A 51 8.45 17.93 -3.46
C ILE A 51 9.72 17.98 -4.30
N ASP A 52 10.62 18.91 -3.98
CA ASP A 52 11.95 19.00 -4.58
C ASP A 52 12.93 18.17 -3.72
N HIS A 53 13.18 16.92 -4.13
CA HIS A 53 14.07 16.00 -3.41
C HIS A 53 14.76 15.03 -4.36
N GLU A 54 16.10 14.97 -4.30
CA GLU A 54 16.92 14.16 -5.21
C GLU A 54 16.65 12.64 -5.14
N GLN A 55 16.13 12.14 -4.00
CA GLN A 55 15.78 10.74 -3.79
C GLN A 55 14.33 10.41 -4.18
N LEU A 56 13.57 11.35 -4.77
CA LEU A 56 12.23 11.10 -5.25
C LEU A 56 12.20 10.80 -6.75
N HIS A 57 11.69 9.63 -7.10
CA HIS A 57 11.52 9.17 -8.47
C HIS A 57 10.05 8.98 -8.80
N LEU A 58 9.53 9.69 -9.81
CA LEU A 58 8.13 9.64 -10.20
C LEU A 58 7.91 8.66 -11.35
N HIS A 59 6.85 7.86 -11.26
CA HIS A 59 6.43 6.91 -12.28
C HIS A 59 4.95 7.14 -12.63
N GLN A 60 4.66 7.35 -13.91
CA GLN A 60 3.28 7.29 -14.38
C GLN A 60 2.88 5.83 -14.57
N LEU A 61 1.86 5.39 -13.81
CA LEU A 61 1.43 4.00 -13.80
C LEU A 61 -0.08 3.90 -13.57
N ASP A 62 -0.79 3.27 -14.50
CA ASP A 62 -2.08 2.65 -14.20
C ASP A 62 -1.79 1.27 -13.58
N VAL A 63 -2.19 1.06 -12.34
CA VAL A 63 -1.94 -0.19 -11.61
C VAL A 63 -2.66 -1.41 -12.22
N ARG A 64 -3.52 -1.20 -13.22
CA ARG A 64 -4.18 -2.27 -13.98
C ARG A 64 -3.35 -2.75 -15.16
N ASP A 65 -2.37 -1.98 -15.59
CA ASP A 65 -1.51 -2.29 -16.73
C ASP A 65 -0.33 -3.17 -16.32
N GLY A 66 -0.44 -4.46 -16.60
CA GLY A 66 0.60 -5.44 -16.26
C GLY A 66 1.93 -5.21 -16.99
N VAL A 67 1.91 -4.65 -18.20
CA VAL A 67 3.13 -4.34 -18.96
C VAL A 67 3.85 -3.17 -18.31
N ALA A 68 3.13 -2.07 -18.07
CA ALA A 68 3.70 -0.91 -17.42
C ALA A 68 4.23 -1.20 -16.00
N ILE A 69 3.58 -2.12 -15.25
CA ILE A 69 4.07 -2.59 -13.95
C ILE A 69 5.42 -3.30 -14.10
N ALA A 70 5.57 -4.19 -15.08
CA ALA A 70 6.82 -4.91 -15.30
C ALA A 70 7.95 -3.96 -15.72
N GLU A 71 7.67 -3.00 -16.60
CA GLU A 71 8.62 -1.98 -17.03
C GLU A 71 9.05 -1.10 -15.84
N MET A 72 8.11 -0.62 -15.02
CA MET A 72 8.43 0.14 -13.81
C MET A 72 9.32 -0.67 -12.87
N ALA A 73 9.03 -1.94 -12.63
CA ALA A 73 9.84 -2.78 -11.74
C ALA A 73 11.30 -2.89 -12.22
N THR A 74 11.55 -2.89 -13.54
CA THR A 74 12.93 -2.88 -14.08
C THR A 74 13.66 -1.56 -13.89
N SER A 75 12.94 -0.45 -13.73
CA SER A 75 13.51 0.89 -13.52
C SER A 75 13.87 1.18 -12.06
N ILE A 76 13.35 0.39 -11.12
CA ILE A 76 13.71 0.51 -9.70
C ILE A 76 15.12 -0.04 -9.50
N SER A 77 15.94 0.68 -8.74
CA SER A 77 17.31 0.30 -8.36
C SER A 77 17.36 -1.12 -7.77
N PRO A 78 18.51 -1.81 -7.77
CA PRO A 78 18.58 -3.28 -7.73
C PRO A 78 17.91 -3.95 -6.55
N THR A 79 17.46 -3.20 -5.55
CA THR A 79 16.79 -3.71 -4.34
C THR A 79 15.58 -2.85 -4.00
N LEU A 80 14.59 -3.46 -3.35
CA LEU A 80 13.44 -2.80 -2.75
C LEU A 80 13.30 -3.28 -1.31
N ASP A 81 13.27 -2.36 -0.36
CA ASP A 81 13.16 -2.67 1.06
C ASP A 81 11.69 -2.62 1.53
N VAL A 82 10.90 -1.69 0.96
CA VAL A 82 9.47 -1.54 1.32
C VAL A 82 8.63 -1.33 0.07
N LEU A 83 7.61 -2.18 -0.12
CA LEU A 83 6.54 -1.97 -1.09
C LEU A 83 5.26 -1.57 -0.37
N ILE A 84 4.72 -0.38 -0.66
CA ILE A 84 3.44 0.07 -0.11
C ILE A 84 2.39 0.09 -1.22
N ASN A 85 1.51 -0.90 -1.21
CA ASN A 85 0.34 -0.97 -2.07
C ASN A 85 -0.76 -0.08 -1.47
N ASN A 86 -0.74 1.20 -1.85
CA ASN A 86 -1.67 2.21 -1.36
C ASN A 86 -2.73 2.60 -2.41
N ALA A 87 -2.47 2.45 -3.70
CA ALA A 87 -3.44 2.78 -4.73
C ALA A 87 -4.78 2.09 -4.47
N GLY A 88 -5.87 2.85 -4.56
CA GLY A 88 -7.21 2.32 -4.33
C GLY A 88 -8.29 3.32 -4.74
N ILE A 89 -9.47 2.78 -5.03
CA ILE A 89 -10.67 3.54 -5.37
C ILE A 89 -11.85 3.08 -4.51
N ALA A 90 -12.81 4.00 -4.29
CA ALA A 90 -14.08 3.68 -3.63
C ALA A 90 -15.15 3.37 -4.67
N ASP A 91 -16.17 2.65 -4.25
CA ASP A 91 -17.39 2.44 -5.02
C ASP A 91 -18.42 3.56 -4.84
N GLY A 92 -19.53 3.49 -5.58
CA GLY A 92 -20.59 4.48 -5.54
C GLY A 92 -21.45 4.47 -4.27
N ARG A 93 -21.11 3.67 -3.24
CA ARG A 93 -21.90 3.48 -2.01
C ARG A 93 -23.39 3.17 -2.30
N TRP A 94 -23.65 2.24 -3.20
CA TRP A 94 -25.00 1.89 -3.65
C TRP A 94 -25.97 1.63 -2.48
N PRO A 95 -27.21 2.13 -2.56
CA PRO A 95 -28.17 2.06 -1.45
C PRO A 95 -28.70 0.64 -1.20
N SER A 96 -28.68 -0.22 -2.22
CA SER A 96 -29.20 -1.60 -2.15
C SER A 96 -28.44 -2.52 -3.11
N VAL A 97 -28.62 -3.82 -2.94
CA VAL A 97 -28.03 -4.84 -3.83
C VAL A 97 -28.55 -4.71 -5.28
N SER A 98 -29.78 -4.24 -5.47
CA SER A 98 -30.38 -4.04 -6.80
C SER A 98 -29.83 -2.82 -7.56
N ALA A 99 -29.03 -1.97 -6.90
CA ALA A 99 -28.45 -0.78 -7.49
C ALA A 99 -26.95 -0.94 -7.80
N ILE A 100 -26.39 -2.13 -7.61
CA ILE A 100 -24.96 -2.37 -7.87
C ILE A 100 -24.67 -2.24 -9.36
N ASP A 101 -23.70 -1.38 -9.69
CA ASP A 101 -23.09 -1.31 -11.01
C ASP A 101 -21.92 -2.31 -11.05
N PHE A 102 -22.07 -3.38 -11.82
CA PHE A 102 -21.08 -4.45 -11.89
C PHE A 102 -19.81 -4.09 -12.67
N GLU A 103 -19.87 -3.13 -13.59
CA GLU A 103 -18.66 -2.61 -14.27
C GLU A 103 -17.79 -1.84 -13.27
N VAL A 104 -18.40 -0.94 -12.50
CA VAL A 104 -17.70 -0.23 -11.41
C VAL A 104 -17.21 -1.21 -10.33
N ALA A 105 -18.01 -2.21 -9.97
CA ALA A 105 -17.61 -3.23 -9.00
C ALA A 105 -16.39 -4.02 -9.48
N GLY A 106 -16.35 -4.36 -10.77
CA GLY A 106 -15.18 -5.00 -11.41
C GLY A 106 -13.93 -4.14 -11.34
N GLU A 107 -14.05 -2.84 -11.66
CA GLU A 107 -12.92 -1.89 -11.56
C GLU A 107 -12.40 -1.77 -10.12
N VAL A 108 -13.28 -1.70 -9.14
CA VAL A 108 -12.89 -1.62 -7.71
C VAL A 108 -12.14 -2.88 -7.28
N LEU A 109 -12.57 -4.07 -7.69
CA LEU A 109 -11.87 -5.32 -7.41
C LEU A 109 -10.50 -5.38 -8.09
N GLU A 110 -10.43 -4.97 -9.35
CA GLU A 110 -9.16 -4.94 -10.10
C GLU A 110 -8.13 -4.02 -9.44
N VAL A 111 -8.51 -2.79 -9.13
CA VAL A 111 -7.59 -1.80 -8.56
C VAL A 111 -7.22 -2.14 -7.11
N ASN A 112 -8.18 -2.53 -6.28
CA ASN A 112 -7.97 -2.64 -4.83
C ASN A 112 -7.45 -4.01 -4.39
N ALA A 113 -7.66 -5.08 -5.18
CA ALA A 113 -7.31 -6.43 -4.79
C ALA A 113 -6.32 -7.10 -5.75
N ILE A 114 -6.59 -7.07 -7.07
CA ILE A 114 -5.76 -7.78 -8.06
C ILE A 114 -4.47 -7.01 -8.34
N ALA A 115 -4.54 -5.71 -8.57
CA ALA A 115 -3.38 -4.88 -8.88
C ALA A 115 -2.29 -4.92 -7.77
N PRO A 116 -2.59 -4.85 -6.47
CA PRO A 116 -1.59 -5.04 -5.41
C PRO A 116 -0.83 -6.36 -5.49
N VAL A 117 -1.52 -7.45 -5.86
CA VAL A 117 -0.88 -8.77 -6.03
C VAL A 117 0.04 -8.77 -7.25
N ARG A 118 -0.43 -8.21 -8.38
CA ARG A 118 0.36 -8.09 -9.62
C ARG A 118 1.62 -7.25 -9.41
N ILE A 119 1.52 -6.12 -8.70
CA ILE A 119 2.66 -5.27 -8.35
C ILE A 119 3.62 -6.01 -7.41
N THR A 120 3.10 -6.72 -6.41
CA THR A 120 3.92 -7.54 -5.51
C THR A 120 4.67 -8.60 -6.29
N GLN A 121 4.01 -9.32 -7.21
CA GLN A 121 4.63 -10.33 -8.07
C GLN A 121 5.79 -9.73 -8.90
N ALA A 122 5.59 -8.58 -9.53
CA ALA A 122 6.63 -7.91 -10.30
C ALA A 122 7.81 -7.44 -9.43
N ALA A 123 7.55 -7.06 -8.18
CA ALA A 123 8.56 -6.59 -7.24
C ALA A 123 9.32 -7.72 -6.50
N LEU A 124 8.87 -8.98 -6.55
CA LEU A 124 9.50 -10.10 -5.84
C LEU A 124 11.01 -10.21 -6.03
N PRO A 125 11.56 -10.09 -7.28
CA PRO A 125 13.01 -10.21 -7.48
C PRO A 125 13.81 -9.09 -6.80
N LEU A 126 13.19 -7.94 -6.54
CA LEU A 126 13.81 -6.79 -5.86
C LEU A 126 13.73 -6.92 -4.33
N LEU A 127 12.56 -7.33 -3.82
CA LEU A 127 12.30 -7.54 -2.39
C LEU A 127 13.12 -8.68 -1.81
N ALA A 128 13.22 -9.81 -2.50
CA ALA A 128 13.92 -11.01 -2.02
C ALA A 128 15.43 -10.80 -1.80
N LYS A 129 16.03 -9.80 -2.43
CA LYS A 129 17.47 -9.53 -2.28
C LYS A 129 17.86 -9.07 -0.88
N ARG A 130 16.95 -8.45 -0.14
CA ARG A 130 17.21 -7.87 1.18
C ARG A 130 16.24 -8.33 2.28
N GLY A 131 15.24 -9.14 1.93
CA GLY A 131 14.20 -9.53 2.87
C GLY A 131 13.26 -8.36 3.16
N GLY A 132 12.66 -7.78 2.10
CA GLY A 132 11.84 -6.58 2.19
C GLY A 132 10.48 -6.79 2.88
N THR A 133 9.74 -5.68 3.03
CA THR A 133 8.39 -5.67 3.61
C THR A 133 7.36 -5.23 2.58
N VAL A 134 6.28 -6.01 2.44
CA VAL A 134 5.10 -5.64 1.65
C VAL A 134 4.00 -5.15 2.57
N VAL A 135 3.54 -3.93 2.33
CA VAL A 135 2.47 -3.27 3.09
C VAL A 135 1.24 -3.14 2.19
N MET A 136 0.13 -3.71 2.61
CA MET A 136 -1.16 -3.58 1.94
C MET A 136 -2.02 -2.58 2.70
N ILE A 137 -2.31 -1.43 2.10
CA ILE A 137 -3.26 -0.48 2.68
C ILE A 137 -4.67 -1.02 2.44
N THR A 138 -5.20 -1.63 3.49
CA THR A 138 -6.53 -2.23 3.49
C THR A 138 -7.55 -1.34 4.23
N SER A 139 -8.57 -1.92 4.82
CA SER A 139 -9.60 -1.22 5.59
C SER A 139 -10.23 -2.15 6.61
N LEU A 140 -10.68 -1.63 7.74
CA LEU A 140 -11.61 -2.34 8.64
C LEU A 140 -12.86 -2.81 7.89
N MET A 141 -13.28 -2.08 6.85
CA MET A 141 -14.37 -2.50 5.96
C MET A 141 -14.09 -3.80 5.18
N GLY A 142 -12.84 -4.29 5.15
CA GLY A 142 -12.46 -5.61 4.64
C GLY A 142 -12.65 -6.74 5.65
N SER A 143 -13.02 -6.44 6.88
CA SER A 143 -13.39 -7.45 7.89
C SER A 143 -14.81 -7.95 7.66
N ILE A 144 -14.97 -9.28 7.55
CA ILE A 144 -16.30 -9.92 7.48
C ILE A 144 -16.94 -9.90 8.87
N ALA A 145 -16.15 -10.14 9.91
CA ALA A 145 -16.65 -10.16 11.28
C ALA A 145 -17.15 -8.79 11.78
N ASP A 146 -16.56 -7.68 11.26
CA ASP A 146 -16.98 -6.30 11.58
C ASP A 146 -18.09 -5.76 10.65
N CYS A 147 -18.58 -6.55 9.71
CA CYS A 147 -19.58 -6.10 8.73
C CYS A 147 -20.98 -6.01 9.33
N MET A 148 -21.24 -4.97 10.11
CA MET A 148 -22.53 -4.72 10.78
C MET A 148 -23.52 -3.90 9.93
N SER A 149 -23.11 -3.38 8.77
CA SER A 149 -23.94 -2.55 7.90
C SER A 149 -23.72 -2.89 6.43
N GLY A 150 -24.75 -2.72 5.60
CA GLY A 150 -24.66 -2.80 4.13
C GLY A 150 -23.91 -1.60 3.53
N ARG A 151 -24.11 -1.41 2.20
CA ARG A 151 -23.45 -0.40 1.35
C ARG A 151 -21.98 -0.67 1.10
N SER A 152 -21.40 0.10 0.19
CA SER A 152 -19.99 -0.07 -0.23
C SER A 152 -19.64 -1.52 -0.56
N TYR A 153 -20.52 -2.20 -1.29
CA TYR A 153 -20.45 -3.64 -1.57
C TYR A 153 -19.11 -4.02 -2.22
N ALA A 154 -18.76 -3.34 -3.30
CA ALA A 154 -17.53 -3.65 -4.03
C ALA A 154 -16.28 -3.24 -3.25
N TYR A 155 -16.31 -2.10 -2.55
CA TYR A 155 -15.19 -1.67 -1.72
C TYR A 155 -14.91 -2.68 -0.59
N ARG A 156 -15.95 -3.10 0.17
CA ARG A 156 -15.81 -4.13 1.20
C ARG A 156 -15.28 -5.43 0.62
N ALA A 157 -15.91 -5.93 -0.44
CA ALA A 157 -15.48 -7.16 -1.12
C ALA A 157 -14.03 -7.08 -1.60
N SER A 158 -13.60 -5.94 -2.17
CA SER A 158 -12.25 -5.77 -2.65
C SER A 158 -11.20 -5.77 -1.53
N LYS A 159 -11.51 -5.14 -0.38
CA LYS A 159 -10.60 -5.14 0.78
C LYS A 159 -10.56 -6.49 1.47
N THR A 160 -11.67 -7.22 1.51
CA THR A 160 -11.70 -8.63 1.96
C THR A 160 -10.89 -9.53 1.02
N ALA A 161 -11.02 -9.35 -0.29
CA ALA A 161 -10.22 -10.09 -1.28
C ALA A 161 -8.72 -9.78 -1.14
N LEU A 162 -8.34 -8.51 -0.96
CA LEU A 162 -6.95 -8.11 -0.68
C LEU A 162 -6.42 -8.79 0.58
N ASN A 163 -7.21 -8.82 1.66
CA ASN A 163 -6.86 -9.49 2.90
C ASN A 163 -6.59 -10.99 2.65
N MET A 164 -7.48 -11.67 1.90
CA MET A 164 -7.32 -13.09 1.58
C MET A 164 -6.09 -13.34 0.70
N PHE A 165 -5.87 -12.57 -0.37
CA PHE A 165 -4.66 -12.69 -1.19
C PHE A 165 -3.39 -12.55 -0.35
N THR A 166 -3.36 -11.58 0.56
CA THR A 166 -2.20 -11.33 1.43
C THR A 166 -1.93 -12.50 2.37
N VAL A 167 -2.99 -13.05 2.98
CA VAL A 167 -2.87 -14.23 3.86
C VAL A 167 -2.45 -15.47 3.07
N ALA A 168 -2.95 -15.65 1.85
CA ALA A 168 -2.60 -16.77 0.99
C ALA A 168 -1.11 -16.76 0.60
N MET A 169 -0.57 -15.58 0.26
CA MET A 169 0.84 -15.47 -0.18
C MET A 169 1.86 -15.42 0.97
N LYS A 170 1.44 -15.16 2.22
CA LYS A 170 2.36 -14.85 3.33
C LYS A 170 3.42 -15.93 3.60
N ASN A 171 3.05 -17.22 3.46
CA ASN A 171 3.98 -18.31 3.76
C ASN A 171 5.06 -18.43 2.68
N GLU A 172 4.66 -18.32 1.41
CA GLU A 172 5.60 -18.30 0.28
C GLU A 172 6.57 -17.12 0.39
N LEU A 173 6.06 -15.91 0.67
CA LEU A 173 6.88 -14.72 0.82
C LEU A 173 7.82 -14.83 2.02
N ARG A 174 7.38 -15.45 3.12
CA ARG A 174 8.23 -15.70 4.28
C ARG A 174 9.43 -16.59 3.95
N GLU A 175 9.26 -17.60 3.11
CA GLU A 175 10.36 -18.47 2.65
C GLU A 175 11.40 -17.68 1.82
N LEU A 176 10.98 -16.61 1.17
CA LEU A 176 11.86 -15.66 0.46
C LEU A 176 12.46 -14.57 1.38
N GLY A 177 12.21 -14.63 2.69
CA GLY A 177 12.64 -13.62 3.65
C GLY A 177 11.80 -12.33 3.60
N ILE A 178 10.66 -12.32 2.92
CA ILE A 178 9.80 -11.15 2.74
C ILE A 178 8.66 -11.21 3.77
N SER A 179 8.50 -10.15 4.56
CA SER A 179 7.35 -9.99 5.43
C SER A 179 6.18 -9.29 4.70
N VAL A 180 4.94 -9.62 5.10
CA VAL A 180 3.75 -8.90 4.61
C VAL A 180 2.91 -8.43 5.78
N MET A 181 2.25 -7.28 5.63
CA MET A 181 1.32 -6.76 6.62
C MET A 181 0.13 -6.07 5.96
N LEU A 182 -1.01 -6.12 6.65
CA LEU A 182 -2.25 -5.47 6.27
C LEU A 182 -2.52 -4.35 7.27
N VAL A 183 -2.64 -3.12 6.78
CA VAL A 183 -2.85 -1.96 7.64
C VAL A 183 -4.12 -1.22 7.26
N HIS A 184 -5.01 -1.05 8.23
CA HIS A 184 -6.12 -0.11 8.14
C HIS A 184 -5.63 1.28 8.57
N PRO A 185 -5.69 2.30 7.70
CA PRO A 185 -5.18 3.63 8.00
C PRO A 185 -6.06 4.43 8.97
N GLY A 186 -7.20 3.88 9.40
CA GLY A 186 -8.24 4.63 10.07
C GLY A 186 -9.20 5.32 9.09
N TRP A 187 -10.13 6.14 9.62
CA TRP A 187 -10.96 7.02 8.80
C TRP A 187 -10.28 8.38 8.70
N VAL A 188 -9.59 8.59 7.58
CA VAL A 188 -8.64 9.70 7.39
C VAL A 188 -9.23 10.77 6.48
N GLU A 189 -9.02 12.04 6.82
CA GLU A 189 -9.41 13.21 6.02
C GLU A 189 -8.60 13.25 4.72
N THR A 190 -9.23 12.77 3.67
CA THR A 190 -8.74 12.71 2.29
C THR A 190 -9.94 12.84 1.34
N ASP A 191 -9.70 12.95 0.04
CA ASP A 191 -10.79 12.96 -0.95
C ASP A 191 -11.71 11.74 -0.82
N MET A 192 -11.18 10.59 -0.42
CA MET A 192 -11.95 9.36 -0.21
C MET A 192 -12.69 9.33 1.14
N GLY A 193 -12.02 9.77 2.20
CA GLY A 193 -12.58 9.75 3.57
C GLY A 193 -13.57 10.87 3.82
N GLY A 194 -13.41 12.00 3.13
CA GLY A 194 -14.23 13.20 3.25
C GLY A 194 -13.82 14.10 4.44
N PRO A 195 -14.41 15.30 4.51
CA PRO A 195 -14.00 16.35 5.46
C PRO A 195 -14.43 16.07 6.91
N ASN A 196 -15.26 15.06 7.15
CA ASN A 196 -15.72 14.70 8.50
C ASN A 196 -14.88 13.58 9.13
N ALA A 197 -13.84 13.13 8.45
CA ALA A 197 -12.96 12.11 8.99
C ALA A 197 -12.13 12.66 10.18
N PRO A 198 -12.04 11.91 11.29
CA PRO A 198 -11.44 12.41 12.52
C PRO A 198 -9.91 12.40 12.54
N ILE A 199 -9.27 11.70 11.59
CA ILE A 199 -7.82 11.46 11.59
C ILE A 199 -7.19 12.24 10.45
N GLN A 200 -6.10 12.96 10.74
CA GLN A 200 -5.29 13.63 9.71
C GLN A 200 -4.35 12.64 9.03
N ALA A 201 -4.01 12.91 7.76
CA ALA A 201 -3.12 12.04 7.00
C ALA A 201 -1.74 11.87 7.67
N GLU A 202 -1.21 12.94 8.26
CA GLU A 202 0.06 12.94 8.98
C GLU A 202 0.04 11.95 10.16
N GLU A 203 -1.00 12.00 11.00
CA GLU A 203 -1.16 11.10 12.15
C GLU A 203 -1.25 9.64 11.73
N SER A 204 -2.14 9.36 10.75
CA SER A 204 -2.32 8.01 10.23
C SER A 204 -1.02 7.44 9.66
N VAL A 205 -0.32 8.22 8.84
CA VAL A 205 0.92 7.78 8.19
C VAL A 205 2.05 7.62 9.20
N THR A 206 2.16 8.49 10.20
CA THR A 206 3.13 8.32 11.29
C THR A 206 2.94 6.98 12.00
N GLY A 207 1.70 6.61 12.27
CA GLY A 207 1.37 5.30 12.82
C GLY A 207 1.75 4.15 11.87
N ILE A 208 1.45 4.28 10.56
CA ILE A 208 1.81 3.27 9.55
C ILE A 208 3.33 3.11 9.47
N MET A 209 4.11 4.20 9.47
CA MET A 209 5.58 4.13 9.47
C MET A 209 6.10 3.38 10.69
N ALA A 210 5.57 3.64 11.87
CA ALA A 210 5.92 2.89 13.07
C ALA A 210 5.62 1.39 12.92
N ARG A 211 4.50 1.02 12.30
CA ARG A 211 4.15 -0.40 12.00
C ARG A 211 5.11 -1.04 11.01
N ILE A 212 5.62 -0.28 10.04
CA ILE A 212 6.64 -0.75 9.10
C ILE A 212 7.97 -0.98 9.80
N GLU A 213 8.41 -0.04 10.63
CA GLU A 213 9.68 -0.12 11.37
C GLU A 213 9.73 -1.29 12.36
N GLU A 214 8.61 -1.63 13.01
CA GLU A 214 8.54 -2.77 13.94
C GLU A 214 8.32 -4.13 13.25
N GLN A 215 7.99 -4.14 11.94
CA GLN A 215 7.63 -5.35 11.22
C GLN A 215 8.79 -6.35 11.14
N THR A 216 8.50 -7.61 11.46
CA THR A 216 9.44 -8.73 11.36
C THR A 216 8.83 -9.89 10.58
N LEU A 217 9.65 -10.87 10.20
CA LEU A 217 9.15 -12.10 9.57
C LEU A 217 8.19 -12.89 10.46
N ASP A 218 8.36 -12.83 11.78
CA ASP A 218 7.48 -13.53 12.73
C ASP A 218 6.10 -12.87 12.84
N MET A 219 6.01 -11.60 12.50
CA MET A 219 4.77 -10.82 12.47
C MET A 219 4.07 -10.87 11.11
N THR A 220 4.58 -11.64 10.14
CA THR A 220 4.05 -11.68 8.77
C THR A 220 2.58 -12.11 8.73
N GLY A 221 1.77 -11.39 7.95
CA GLY A 221 0.34 -11.67 7.76
C GLY A 221 -0.56 -11.07 8.83
N ARG A 222 -0.07 -10.18 9.69
CA ARG A 222 -0.92 -9.46 10.67
C ARG A 222 -1.85 -8.47 9.98
N PHE A 223 -3.06 -8.34 10.53
CA PHE A 223 -4.03 -7.30 10.16
C PHE A 223 -4.22 -6.37 11.34
N VAL A 224 -3.78 -5.13 11.19
CA VAL A 224 -3.77 -4.12 12.26
C VAL A 224 -4.27 -2.77 11.75
N ASP A 225 -4.66 -1.87 12.66
CA ASP A 225 -4.83 -0.47 12.35
C ASP A 225 -3.48 0.30 12.40
N TYR A 226 -3.52 1.58 12.05
CA TYR A 226 -2.35 2.46 12.08
C TYR A 226 -1.75 2.60 13.49
N ALA A 227 -2.55 2.45 14.54
CA ALA A 227 -2.10 2.50 15.93
C ALA A 227 -1.53 1.17 16.43
N GLY A 228 -1.65 0.08 15.64
CA GLY A 228 -1.13 -1.25 15.96
C GLY A 228 -2.15 -2.18 16.63
N THR A 229 -3.42 -1.77 16.72
CA THR A 229 -4.49 -2.61 17.26
C THR A 229 -4.79 -3.75 16.27
N ALA A 230 -4.80 -4.99 16.73
CA ALA A 230 -5.20 -6.13 15.90
C ALA A 230 -6.68 -6.04 15.52
N LEU A 231 -6.97 -6.28 14.25
CA LEU A 231 -8.31 -6.20 13.70
C LEU A 231 -8.87 -7.60 13.40
N PRO A 232 -10.19 -7.80 13.53
CA PRO A 232 -10.84 -9.05 13.16
C PRO A 232 -10.86 -9.24 11.64
N TRP A 233 -10.91 -10.51 11.20
CA TRP A 233 -11.03 -10.90 9.78
C TRP A 233 -12.44 -10.78 9.22
#